data_269e0ebdeaf1f718f2f1cea3366e2876
#
_entry.id   269e0ebdeaf1f718f2f1cea3366e2876
#
_cell.length_a   1.000
_cell.length_b   1.000
_cell.length_c   1.000
_cell.angle_alpha   90.00
_cell.angle_beta   90.00
_cell.angle_gamma   90.00
#
_symmetry.space_group_name_H-M   'P 1'
#
loop_
_entity.id
_entity.type
_entity.pdbx_description
1 polymer ?
#
loop_
_entity_poly.entity_id
_entity_poly.type
_entity_poly.pdbx_seq_one_letter_code
_entity_poly.pdbx_strand_id
1 'polypeptide(L)'
;MKAIGIILAGGNNRMMRELSNKRAIAAMPIAGSYRAIDFALSNMTNSRIQKVAVITQYNARSLNEHLSSSKWWDFGRKQGGLFVFTPTITAESSNWYRGTADSLYQNMQFLKQSHEPYVVIASGDGVYKLDYNKV
;
A
#
# COMPACT_ATOMS: atom_id res chain seq x y z
N MET A 1 -6.96 9.79 13.88
CA MET A 1 -5.51 9.65 14.17
C MET A 1 -4.71 10.56 13.26
N LYS A 2 -3.80 11.32 13.83
CA LYS A 2 -2.88 12.19 13.07
C LYS A 2 -1.66 11.38 12.60
N ALA A 3 -1.87 10.57 11.59
CA ALA A 3 -0.82 9.71 11.03
C ALA A 3 -0.96 9.61 9.52
N ILE A 4 0.15 9.30 8.86
CA ILE A 4 0.16 8.87 7.47
C ILE A 4 0.23 7.36 7.42
N GLY A 5 -0.52 6.73 6.53
CA GLY A 5 -0.50 5.29 6.32
C GLY A 5 0.43 4.90 5.17
N ILE A 6 1.20 3.84 5.37
CA ILE A 6 2.01 3.21 4.33
C ILE A 6 1.60 1.75 4.24
N ILE A 7 1.19 1.31 3.06
CA ILE A 7 0.88 -0.10 2.80
C ILE A 7 1.95 -0.66 1.86
N LEU A 8 2.63 -1.68 2.32
CA LEU A 8 3.69 -2.35 1.56
C LEU A 8 3.09 -3.50 0.75
N ALA A 9 2.99 -3.32 -0.54
CA ALA A 9 2.29 -4.22 -1.47
C ALA A 9 3.21 -4.84 -2.54
N GLY A 10 4.52 -4.79 -2.34
CA GLY A 10 5.51 -5.24 -3.33
C GLY A 10 5.94 -6.70 -3.21
N GLY A 11 5.38 -7.44 -2.28
CA GLY A 11 5.78 -8.81 -2.01
C GLY A 11 5.37 -9.81 -3.08
N ASN A 12 6.25 -10.78 -3.31
CA ASN A 12 5.95 -12.01 -4.05
C ASN A 12 6.37 -13.17 -3.16
N ASN A 13 5.41 -14.00 -2.77
CA ASN A 13 5.67 -15.13 -1.89
C ASN A 13 5.85 -16.38 -2.73
N ARG A 14 7.04 -17.00 -2.65
CA ARG A 14 7.34 -18.26 -3.34
C ARG A 14 6.39 -19.40 -2.94
N MET A 15 5.82 -19.35 -1.75
CA MET A 15 4.86 -20.34 -1.29
C MET A 15 3.51 -20.24 -2.02
N MET A 16 3.16 -19.09 -2.56
CA MET A 16 1.94 -18.88 -3.37
C MET A 16 2.13 -19.28 -4.84
N ARG A 17 3.36 -19.54 -5.28
CA ARG A 17 3.72 -20.02 -6.62
C ARG A 17 2.91 -19.42 -7.76
N GLU A 18 2.09 -20.22 -8.43
CA GLU A 18 1.31 -19.83 -9.60
C GLU A 18 0.34 -18.66 -9.34
N LEU A 19 -0.18 -18.55 -8.14
CA LEU A 19 -1.11 -17.47 -7.79
C LEU A 19 -0.43 -16.10 -7.81
N SER A 20 0.85 -16.04 -7.41
CA SER A 20 1.60 -14.79 -7.37
C SER A 20 2.33 -14.45 -8.66
N ASN A 21 2.42 -15.36 -9.63
CA ASN A 21 3.14 -15.15 -10.89
C ASN A 21 2.55 -14.03 -11.76
N LYS A 22 1.24 -13.83 -11.70
CA LYS A 22 0.52 -12.87 -12.54
C LYS A 22 0.09 -11.60 -11.80
N ARG A 23 0.14 -11.60 -10.49
CA ARG A 23 -0.29 -10.44 -9.68
C ARG A 23 0.41 -10.41 -8.34
N ALA A 24 0.55 -9.21 -7.76
CA ALA A 24 1.06 -9.05 -6.40
C ALA A 24 0.15 -9.78 -5.39
N ILE A 25 0.74 -10.29 -4.30
CA ILE A 25 -0.02 -10.97 -3.24
C ILE A 25 -1.13 -10.07 -2.69
N ALA A 26 -0.83 -8.80 -2.51
CA ALA A 26 -1.81 -7.81 -2.03
C ALA A 26 -3.05 -7.70 -2.93
N ALA A 27 -2.94 -8.05 -4.21
CA ALA A 27 -4.05 -8.04 -5.17
C ALA A 27 -4.76 -9.40 -5.29
N MET A 28 -4.41 -10.39 -4.48
CA MET A 28 -5.06 -11.70 -4.49
C MET A 28 -6.51 -11.60 -4.05
N PRO A 29 -7.45 -12.18 -4.81
CA PRO A 29 -8.85 -12.25 -4.41
C PRO A 29 -9.03 -13.05 -3.13
N ILE A 30 -9.85 -12.51 -2.22
CA ILE A 30 -10.25 -13.17 -0.98
C ILE A 30 -11.77 -13.01 -0.86
N ALA A 31 -12.47 -14.11 -0.60
CA ALA A 31 -13.92 -14.11 -0.43
C ALA A 31 -14.66 -13.39 -1.58
N GLY A 32 -14.31 -13.72 -2.82
CA GLY A 32 -14.98 -13.21 -4.02
C GLY A 32 -14.50 -11.82 -4.45
N SER A 33 -15.20 -10.78 -4.05
CA SER A 33 -14.95 -9.39 -4.51
C SER A 33 -13.78 -8.69 -3.83
N TYR A 34 -13.39 -9.16 -2.66
CA TYR A 34 -12.32 -8.53 -1.88
C TYR A 34 -10.95 -9.00 -2.31
N ARG A 35 -9.96 -8.14 -2.08
CA ARG A 35 -8.54 -8.46 -2.25
C ARG A 35 -7.81 -8.30 -0.93
N ALA A 36 -6.66 -8.93 -0.79
CA ALA A 36 -5.89 -8.89 0.46
C ALA A 36 -5.65 -7.46 0.95
N ILE A 37 -5.30 -6.55 0.05
CA ILE A 37 -5.03 -5.14 0.38
C ILE A 37 -6.25 -4.41 0.96
N ASP A 38 -7.47 -4.85 0.65
CA ASP A 38 -8.70 -4.20 1.10
C ASP A 38 -8.82 -4.20 2.63
N PHE A 39 -8.28 -5.22 3.29
CA PHE A 39 -8.26 -5.29 4.76
C PHE A 39 -7.38 -4.20 5.36
N ALA A 40 -6.18 -4.00 4.82
CA ALA A 40 -5.29 -2.92 5.25
C ALA A 40 -5.89 -1.54 4.97
N LEU A 41 -6.47 -1.32 3.79
CA LEU A 41 -7.14 -0.08 3.43
C LEU A 41 -8.34 0.20 4.33
N SER A 42 -9.15 -0.81 4.64
CA SER A 42 -10.28 -0.68 5.56
C SER A 42 -9.84 -0.33 6.97
N ASN A 43 -8.77 -0.95 7.46
CA ASN A 43 -8.21 -0.61 8.76
C ASN A 43 -7.72 0.85 8.82
N MET A 44 -7.06 1.33 7.75
CA MET A 44 -6.63 2.73 7.65
C MET A 44 -7.83 3.68 7.66
N THR A 45 -8.83 3.41 6.84
CA THR A 45 -10.05 4.23 6.76
C THR A 45 -10.81 4.25 8.10
N ASN A 46 -10.99 3.10 8.72
CA ASN A 46 -11.70 2.98 9.99
C ASN A 46 -10.93 3.62 11.15
N SER A 47 -9.61 3.73 11.03
CA SER A 47 -8.77 4.44 12.00
C SER A 47 -8.67 5.95 11.71
N ARG A 48 -9.40 6.44 10.71
CA ARG A 48 -9.41 7.86 10.27
C ARG A 48 -8.06 8.38 9.79
N ILE A 49 -7.26 7.50 9.21
CA ILE A 49 -6.04 7.88 8.50
C ILE A 49 -6.45 8.33 7.10
N GLN A 50 -6.27 9.60 6.80
CA GLN A 50 -6.78 10.22 5.57
C GLN A 50 -5.79 10.16 4.41
N LYS A 51 -4.50 10.08 4.69
CA LYS A 51 -3.45 10.06 3.67
C LYS A 51 -2.74 8.71 3.72
N VAL A 52 -2.85 7.94 2.65
CA VAL A 52 -2.30 6.59 2.56
C VAL A 52 -1.50 6.45 1.28
N ALA A 53 -0.30 5.92 1.39
CA ALA A 53 0.52 5.54 0.26
C ALA A 53 0.64 4.02 0.17
N VAL A 54 0.44 3.48 -1.02
CA VAL A 54 0.67 2.08 -1.35
C VAL A 54 1.97 1.99 -2.14
N ILE A 55 2.93 1.24 -1.63
CA ILE A 55 4.22 1.03 -2.28
C ILE A 55 4.20 -0.33 -2.96
N THR A 56 4.31 -0.33 -4.29
CA THR A 56 4.31 -1.53 -5.12
C THR A 56 5.65 -1.69 -5.82
N GLN A 57 5.97 -2.88 -6.27
CA GLN A 57 7.20 -3.14 -7.01
C GLN A 57 6.93 -3.72 -8.40
N TYR A 58 6.39 -4.92 -8.49
CA TYR A 58 6.07 -5.57 -9.75
C TYR A 58 4.70 -6.25 -9.67
N ASN A 59 4.20 -6.71 -10.81
CA ASN A 59 2.84 -7.27 -10.91
C ASN A 59 1.75 -6.31 -10.40
N ALA A 60 2.01 -5.02 -10.55
CA ALA A 60 1.20 -3.96 -9.95
C ALA A 60 -0.03 -3.58 -10.78
N ARG A 61 -0.13 -4.02 -12.05
CA ARG A 61 -1.23 -3.60 -12.94
C ARG A 61 -2.60 -3.92 -12.35
N SER A 62 -2.83 -5.17 -11.97
CA SER A 62 -4.10 -5.60 -11.37
C SER A 62 -4.40 -4.88 -10.06
N LEU A 63 -3.37 -4.62 -9.26
CA LEU A 63 -3.48 -3.86 -8.03
C LEU A 63 -3.86 -2.41 -8.30
N ASN A 64 -3.20 -1.76 -9.25
CA ASN A 64 -3.48 -0.37 -9.63
C ASN A 64 -4.90 -0.21 -10.19
N GLU A 65 -5.34 -1.14 -11.03
CA GLU A 65 -6.71 -1.16 -11.55
C GLU A 65 -7.73 -1.28 -10.40
N HIS A 66 -7.49 -2.16 -9.44
CA HIS A 66 -8.35 -2.34 -8.28
C HIS A 66 -8.42 -1.07 -7.42
N LEU A 67 -7.27 -0.48 -7.11
CA LEU A 67 -7.19 0.74 -6.31
C LEU A 67 -7.86 1.94 -6.99
N SER A 68 -7.71 2.05 -8.31
CA SER A 68 -8.29 3.13 -9.10
C SER A 68 -9.81 3.02 -9.24
N SER A 69 -10.34 1.80 -9.29
CA SER A 69 -11.76 1.54 -9.46
C SER A 69 -12.55 1.60 -8.17
N SER A 70 -11.88 1.61 -7.01
CA SER A 70 -12.57 1.48 -5.75
C SER A 70 -13.11 2.82 -5.27
N LYS A 71 -14.42 2.83 -5.05
CA LYS A 71 -15.16 3.92 -4.40
C LYS A 71 -15.38 3.66 -2.90
N TRP A 72 -14.81 2.58 -2.38
CA TRP A 72 -15.11 2.04 -1.06
C TRP A 72 -14.36 2.75 0.07
N TRP A 73 -13.24 3.42 -0.23
CA TRP A 73 -12.46 4.15 0.75
C TRP A 73 -12.37 5.61 0.36
N ASP A 74 -12.81 6.44 1.28
CA ASP A 74 -12.70 7.87 1.17
C ASP A 74 -11.57 8.35 2.09
N PHE A 75 -10.43 8.70 1.48
CA PHE A 75 -9.27 9.22 2.20
C PHE A 75 -9.24 10.75 2.22
N GLY A 76 -10.38 11.39 2.06
CA GLY A 76 -10.49 12.85 2.13
C GLY A 76 -9.94 13.57 0.90
N ARG A 77 -10.79 14.33 0.24
CA ARG A 77 -10.44 14.99 -1.04
C ARG A 77 -9.62 16.26 -0.88
N LYS A 78 -9.65 16.93 0.29
CA LYS A 78 -9.03 18.26 0.46
C LYS A 78 -7.60 18.19 1.00
N GLN A 79 -7.25 17.25 1.85
CA GLN A 79 -5.95 17.19 2.51
C GLN A 79 -5.38 15.76 2.61
N GLY A 80 -6.05 14.82 2.04
CA GLY A 80 -5.65 13.42 2.08
C GLY A 80 -5.61 12.80 0.69
N GLY A 81 -5.72 11.49 0.63
CA GLY A 81 -5.81 10.73 -0.60
C GLY A 81 -5.07 9.41 -0.56
N LEU A 82 -5.30 8.63 -1.59
CA LEU A 82 -4.62 7.39 -1.84
C LEU A 82 -3.56 7.62 -2.93
N PHE A 83 -2.31 7.32 -2.61
CA PHE A 83 -1.19 7.46 -3.52
C PHE A 83 -0.57 6.09 -3.79
N VAL A 84 -0.12 5.86 -5.02
CA VAL A 84 0.56 4.62 -5.40
C VAL A 84 1.95 4.98 -5.89
N PHE A 85 2.97 4.40 -5.26
CA PHE A 85 4.37 4.59 -5.62
C PHE A 85 4.99 3.30 -6.14
N THR A 86 5.73 3.44 -7.22
CA THR A 86 6.52 2.37 -7.83
C THR A 86 7.98 2.79 -7.88
N PRO A 87 8.94 1.84 -8.09
CA PRO A 87 10.34 2.21 -8.26
C PRO A 87 10.51 3.15 -9.44
N THR A 88 11.32 4.19 -9.26
CA THR A 88 11.70 5.09 -10.34
C THR A 88 12.88 4.49 -11.08
N ILE A 89 12.71 4.23 -12.38
CA ILE A 89 13.78 3.81 -13.26
C ILE A 89 14.50 5.07 -13.76
N THR A 90 15.75 5.25 -13.33
CA THR A 90 16.60 6.34 -13.80
C THR A 90 17.69 5.81 -14.75
N ALA A 91 18.34 6.71 -15.48
CA ALA A 91 19.46 6.34 -16.34
C ALA A 91 20.62 5.68 -15.58
N GLU A 92 20.76 6.01 -14.30
CA GLU A 92 21.79 5.47 -13.43
C GLU A 92 21.36 4.22 -12.65
N SER A 93 20.07 3.96 -12.56
CA SER A 93 19.52 2.83 -11.83
C SER A 93 18.29 2.28 -12.52
N SER A 94 18.42 1.09 -13.06
CA SER A 94 17.31 0.29 -13.58
C SER A 94 16.72 -0.63 -12.51
N ASN A 95 17.03 -0.38 -11.25
CA ASN A 95 16.79 -1.33 -10.18
C ASN A 95 15.46 -1.12 -9.49
N TRP A 96 14.83 -2.24 -9.16
CA TRP A 96 13.73 -2.35 -8.24
C TRP A 96 14.16 -1.92 -6.83
N TYR A 97 13.19 -1.72 -5.94
CA TYR A 97 13.52 -1.57 -4.53
C TYR A 97 14.32 -2.78 -4.02
N ARG A 98 15.41 -2.53 -3.32
CA ARG A 98 16.27 -3.58 -2.77
C ARG A 98 15.64 -4.33 -1.59
N GLY A 99 14.60 -3.77 -1.02
CA GLY A 99 13.87 -4.32 0.10
C GLY A 99 12.87 -3.32 0.65
N THR A 100 12.20 -3.69 1.72
CA THR A 100 11.16 -2.89 2.36
C THR A 100 11.69 -1.53 2.84
N ALA A 101 12.83 -1.52 3.49
CA ALA A 101 13.45 -0.29 4.00
C ALA A 101 13.87 0.65 2.86
N ASP A 102 14.39 0.09 1.77
CA ASP A 102 14.76 0.87 0.59
C ASP A 102 13.54 1.52 -0.07
N SER A 103 12.43 0.81 -0.14
CA SER A 103 11.18 1.35 -0.69
C SER A 103 10.66 2.54 0.12
N LEU A 104 10.79 2.50 1.43
CA LEU A 104 10.46 3.62 2.31
C LEU A 104 11.44 4.78 2.15
N TYR A 105 12.73 4.49 2.06
CA TYR A 105 13.77 5.49 1.89
C TYR A 105 13.62 6.27 0.57
N GLN A 106 13.36 5.59 -0.53
CA GLN A 106 13.17 6.25 -1.83
C GLN A 106 11.91 7.14 -1.87
N ASN A 107 10.94 6.87 -1.01
CA ASN A 107 9.72 7.67 -0.88
C ASN A 107 9.72 8.58 0.37
N MET A 108 10.87 8.79 0.97
CA MET A 108 11.02 9.60 2.20
C MET A 108 10.53 11.04 2.03
N GLN A 109 10.67 11.59 0.82
CA GLN A 109 10.21 12.94 0.52
C GLN A 109 8.69 13.09 0.76
N PHE A 110 7.92 12.10 0.34
CA PHE A 110 6.48 12.06 0.59
C PHE A 110 6.16 12.09 2.09
N LEU A 111 6.90 11.33 2.89
CA LEU A 111 6.73 11.29 4.34
C LEU A 111 7.07 12.63 4.98
N LYS A 112 8.16 13.25 4.56
CA LYS A 112 8.60 14.57 5.07
C LYS A 112 7.60 15.67 4.74
N GLN A 113 6.99 15.63 3.57
CA GLN A 113 6.01 16.63 3.14
C GLN A 113 4.64 16.47 3.81
N SER A 114 4.35 15.32 4.41
CA SER A 114 3.06 15.06 5.03
C SER A 114 2.83 15.84 6.32
N HIS A 115 3.92 16.18 7.04
CA HIS A 115 3.89 16.85 8.34
C HIS A 115 3.07 16.14 9.42
N GLU A 116 2.74 14.86 9.21
CA GLU A 116 2.05 14.08 10.21
C GLU A 116 3.02 13.55 11.28
N PRO A 117 2.62 13.55 12.58
CA PRO A 117 3.54 13.15 13.65
C PRO A 117 3.85 11.65 13.67
N TYR A 118 2.99 10.83 13.09
CA TYR A 118 3.13 9.39 13.13
C TYR A 118 3.03 8.77 11.74
N VAL A 119 3.68 7.63 11.56
CA VAL A 119 3.59 6.80 10.36
C VAL A 119 3.13 5.41 10.78
N VAL A 120 2.04 4.94 10.18
CA VAL A 120 1.55 3.56 10.35
C VAL A 120 1.94 2.76 9.12
N ILE A 121 2.75 1.74 9.32
CA ILE A 121 3.22 0.85 8.25
C ILE A 121 2.51 -0.48 8.39
N ALA A 122 1.82 -0.90 7.33
CA ALA A 122 1.10 -2.15 7.28
C ALA A 122 1.47 -2.96 6.04
N SER A 123 1.40 -4.28 6.15
CA SER A 123 1.55 -5.16 5.00
C SER A 123 0.26 -5.20 4.18
N GLY A 124 0.40 -5.19 2.85
CA GLY A 124 -0.75 -5.27 1.94
C GLY A 124 -1.36 -6.67 1.81
N ASP A 125 -0.72 -7.69 2.34
CA ASP A 125 -1.19 -9.08 2.33
C ASP A 125 -1.74 -9.55 3.68
N GLY A 126 -1.77 -8.68 4.68
CA GLY A 126 -2.30 -8.98 6.00
C GLY A 126 -3.83 -8.95 6.04
N VAL A 127 -4.44 -10.08 6.37
CA VAL A 127 -5.90 -10.21 6.47
C VAL A 127 -6.32 -10.20 7.93
N TYR A 128 -6.57 -9.01 8.47
CA TYR A 128 -6.99 -8.81 9.85
C TYR A 128 -7.83 -7.54 9.98
N LYS A 129 -8.51 -7.41 11.10
CA LYS A 129 -9.24 -6.20 11.49
C LYS A 129 -8.57 -5.58 12.71
N LEU A 130 -8.11 -4.33 12.56
CA LEU A 130 -7.42 -3.61 13.63
C LEU A 130 -7.75 -2.12 13.57
N ASP A 131 -8.03 -1.54 14.73
CA ASP A 131 -8.08 -0.09 14.90
C ASP A 131 -6.70 0.41 15.32
N TYR A 132 -6.02 1.12 14.43
CA TYR A 132 -4.68 1.63 14.67
C TYR A 132 -4.61 2.70 15.77
N ASN A 133 -5.75 3.27 16.20
CA ASN A 133 -5.78 4.16 17.35
C ASN A 133 -5.47 3.45 18.67
N LYS A 134 -5.51 2.12 18.69
CA LYS A 134 -5.25 1.30 19.88
C LYS A 134 -3.81 0.78 19.96
N VAL A 135 -2.99 1.11 19.00
CA VAL A 135 -1.59 0.62 18.91
C VAL A 135 -0.61 1.56 19.59
#